data_a366a6c1fbe3e7a11c35e899ebdecb06
#
_entry.id   a366a6c1fbe3e7a11c35e899ebdecb06
#
_cell.length_a   1.000
_cell.length_b   1.000
_cell.length_c   1.000
_cell.angle_alpha   90.00
_cell.angle_beta   90.00
_cell.angle_gamma   90.00
#
_symmetry.space_group_name_H-M   'P 1'
#
loop_
_entity.id
_entity.type
_entity.pdbx_description
1 polymer ?
#
loop_
_entity_poly.entity_id
_entity_poly.type
_entity_poly.pdbx_seq_one_letter_code
_entity_poly.pdbx_strand_id
1 'polypeptide(L)'
;MQKPAGQFNHCLADYIAPKGRPDYIGAFAVTGGHQADKLARQFEEDHDDYNAIMTKALADRLAEAFAEYLHERVRREWGYGLTEHLTKEDLIQEKYRGIRPAAGYPACPDHTEKAILFDLLQAEKNTGIQLTESFAMWPGASVSGLYFAHPEAKYFGVGKIDRDQVLDYQIRKAMPLEELERWLGPNLNYLPEKITVKG
;
A
#
# COMPACT_ATOMS: atom_id res chain seq x y z
N MET A 1 15.31 -9.54 -0.06
CA MET A 1 16.67 -10.19 0.01
C MET A 1 17.05 -10.23 1.48
N GLN A 2 17.31 -11.40 2.02
CA GLN A 2 17.77 -11.53 3.39
C GLN A 2 19.13 -10.83 3.54
N LYS A 3 19.29 -10.07 4.61
CA LYS A 3 20.56 -9.41 4.90
C LYS A 3 21.58 -10.41 5.46
N PRO A 4 22.90 -10.16 5.35
CA PRO A 4 23.90 -10.97 6.00
C PRO A 4 23.67 -11.09 7.50
N ALA A 5 24.15 -12.20 8.09
CA ALA A 5 24.06 -12.40 9.53
C ALA A 5 24.62 -11.20 10.30
N GLY A 6 23.91 -10.76 11.34
CA GLY A 6 24.27 -9.58 12.13
C GLY A 6 23.71 -8.24 11.61
N GLN A 7 23.01 -8.23 10.48
CA GLN A 7 22.27 -7.06 10.01
C GLN A 7 20.77 -7.28 10.18
N PHE A 8 20.08 -6.28 10.76
CA PHE A 8 18.62 -6.32 10.93
C PHE A 8 17.89 -6.13 9.60
N ASN A 9 16.84 -6.91 9.36
CA ASN A 9 15.90 -6.68 8.27
C ASN A 9 15.06 -5.44 8.58
N HIS A 10 14.66 -4.71 7.55
CA HIS A 10 13.75 -3.56 7.71
C HIS A 10 12.32 -4.01 7.90
N CYS A 11 11.62 -3.33 8.79
CA CYS A 11 10.18 -3.44 8.99
C CYS A 11 9.57 -2.03 9.04
N LEU A 12 8.38 -1.84 8.48
CA LEU A 12 7.68 -0.54 8.59
C LEU A 12 7.40 -0.16 10.04
N ALA A 13 7.18 -1.14 10.92
CA ALA A 13 6.99 -0.91 12.35
C ALA A 13 8.19 -0.24 13.03
N ASP A 14 9.40 -0.33 12.46
CA ASP A 14 10.60 0.32 12.99
C ASP A 14 10.51 1.85 12.94
N TYR A 15 9.59 2.38 12.13
CA TYR A 15 9.35 3.83 11.99
C TYR A 15 8.29 4.36 12.95
N ILE A 16 7.78 3.53 13.85
CA ILE A 16 6.82 3.91 14.90
C ILE A 16 7.45 3.65 16.27
N ALA A 17 7.17 4.54 17.22
CA ALA A 17 7.69 4.42 18.56
C ALA A 17 7.22 3.11 19.25
N PRO A 18 8.08 2.50 20.09
CA PRO A 18 7.72 1.29 20.81
C PRO A 18 6.57 1.54 21.79
N LYS A 19 5.85 0.46 22.13
CA LYS A 19 4.73 0.48 23.07
C LYS A 19 5.09 1.24 24.35
N GLY A 20 4.20 2.15 24.76
CA GLY A 20 4.38 2.99 25.96
C GLY A 20 4.89 4.40 25.66
N ARG A 21 5.21 4.71 24.40
CA ARG A 21 5.50 6.07 23.95
C ARG A 21 4.43 6.48 22.94
N PRO A 22 3.81 7.68 23.07
CA PRO A 22 2.84 8.15 22.09
C PRO A 22 3.53 8.40 20.75
N ASP A 23 2.91 7.90 19.69
CA ASP A 23 3.29 8.14 18.31
C ASP A 23 2.05 7.99 17.41
N TYR A 24 2.15 8.40 16.15
CA TYR A 24 1.04 8.45 15.23
C TYR A 24 1.41 7.81 13.89
N ILE A 25 0.48 7.01 13.37
CA ILE A 25 0.49 6.52 12.00
C ILE A 25 -0.73 7.08 11.29
N GLY A 26 -0.57 7.50 10.05
CA GLY A 26 -1.68 7.94 9.23
C GLY A 26 -2.09 6.92 8.20
N ALA A 27 -3.28 7.09 7.65
CA ALA A 27 -3.80 6.26 6.59
C ALA A 27 -4.57 7.11 5.58
N PHE A 28 -4.62 6.69 4.31
CA PHE A 28 -5.38 7.36 3.27
C PHE A 28 -5.95 6.40 2.25
N ALA A 29 -7.02 6.85 1.59
CA ALA A 29 -7.56 6.25 0.38
C ALA A 29 -8.10 7.36 -0.52
N VAL A 30 -7.72 7.37 -1.78
CA VAL A 30 -8.13 8.34 -2.79
C VAL A 30 -8.51 7.65 -4.09
N THR A 31 -9.38 8.27 -4.88
CA THR A 31 -9.75 7.77 -6.20
C THR A 31 -9.98 8.90 -7.19
N GLY A 32 -9.63 8.67 -8.44
CA GLY A 32 -10.01 9.46 -9.60
C GLY A 32 -10.94 8.69 -10.56
N GLY A 33 -11.45 7.52 -10.14
CA GLY A 33 -11.95 6.51 -11.05
C GLY A 33 -13.45 6.39 -11.26
N HIS A 34 -14.32 6.83 -10.33
CA HIS A 34 -15.78 6.55 -10.46
C HIS A 34 -16.41 7.03 -11.75
N GLN A 35 -16.13 8.25 -12.18
CA GLN A 35 -16.67 8.78 -13.43
C GLN A 35 -15.86 8.32 -14.64
N ALA A 36 -14.56 8.12 -14.46
CA ALA A 36 -13.68 7.62 -15.50
C ALA A 36 -14.05 6.20 -15.94
N ASP A 37 -14.39 5.31 -15.00
CA ASP A 37 -14.87 3.97 -15.32
C ASP A 37 -16.14 3.99 -16.16
N LYS A 38 -17.08 4.90 -15.85
CA LYS A 38 -18.31 5.06 -16.64
C LYS A 38 -18.02 5.56 -18.06
N LEU A 39 -17.14 6.55 -18.17
CA LEU A 39 -16.75 7.10 -19.46
C LEU A 39 -15.98 6.07 -20.29
N ALA A 40 -15.08 5.31 -19.67
CA ALA A 40 -14.34 4.25 -20.37
C ALA A 40 -15.28 3.17 -20.92
N ARG A 41 -16.32 2.77 -20.17
CA ARG A 41 -17.32 1.80 -20.63
C ARG A 41 -18.11 2.32 -21.82
N GLN A 42 -18.46 3.61 -21.87
CA GLN A 42 -19.12 4.21 -23.04
C GLN A 42 -18.25 4.09 -24.29
N PHE A 43 -16.94 4.36 -24.18
CA PHE A 43 -16.03 4.15 -25.29
C PHE A 43 -15.91 2.68 -25.69
N GLU A 44 -15.90 1.74 -24.73
CA GLU A 44 -15.89 0.30 -25.00
C GLU A 44 -17.16 -0.15 -25.75
N GLU A 45 -18.33 0.36 -25.38
CA GLU A 45 -19.61 0.09 -26.05
C GLU A 45 -19.62 0.64 -27.51
N ASP A 46 -18.94 1.77 -27.73
CA ASP A 46 -18.77 2.38 -29.05
C ASP A 46 -17.60 1.74 -29.86
N HIS A 47 -16.97 0.68 -29.34
CA HIS A 47 -15.78 0.04 -29.92
C HIS A 47 -14.58 0.97 -30.09
N ASP A 48 -14.46 1.98 -29.22
CA ASP A 48 -13.35 2.94 -29.18
C ASP A 48 -12.37 2.56 -28.06
N ASP A 49 -11.62 1.49 -28.28
CA ASP A 49 -10.65 0.97 -27.33
C ASP A 49 -9.56 1.99 -26.99
N TYR A 50 -9.18 2.84 -27.95
CA TYR A 50 -8.15 3.85 -27.72
C TYR A 50 -8.58 4.86 -26.64
N ASN A 51 -9.77 5.45 -26.77
CA ASN A 51 -10.27 6.42 -25.79
C ASN A 51 -10.62 5.75 -24.46
N ALA A 52 -11.08 4.50 -24.46
CA ALA A 52 -11.30 3.72 -23.24
C ALA A 52 -10.00 3.53 -22.45
N ILE A 53 -8.92 3.09 -23.10
CA ILE A 53 -7.60 2.90 -22.47
C ILE A 53 -7.03 4.25 -22.02
N MET A 54 -7.11 5.28 -22.84
CA MET A 54 -6.62 6.63 -22.51
C MET A 54 -7.34 7.18 -21.28
N THR A 55 -8.65 7.02 -21.20
CA THR A 55 -9.46 7.47 -20.05
C THR A 55 -8.99 6.79 -18.76
N LYS A 56 -8.80 5.47 -18.78
CA LYS A 56 -8.30 4.72 -17.62
C LYS A 56 -6.90 5.18 -17.23
N ALA A 57 -5.99 5.32 -18.18
CA ALA A 57 -4.62 5.77 -17.93
C ALA A 57 -4.56 7.19 -17.34
N LEU A 58 -5.40 8.10 -17.81
CA LEU A 58 -5.48 9.45 -17.23
C LEU A 58 -6.07 9.43 -15.82
N ALA A 59 -7.07 8.61 -15.57
CA ALA A 59 -7.63 8.44 -14.22
C ALA A 59 -6.60 7.92 -13.23
N ASP A 60 -5.77 6.94 -13.62
CA ASP A 60 -4.67 6.43 -12.79
C ASP A 60 -3.66 7.54 -12.47
N ARG A 61 -3.27 8.34 -13.47
CA ARG A 61 -2.35 9.47 -13.25
C ARG A 61 -2.95 10.52 -12.30
N LEU A 62 -4.24 10.78 -12.39
CA LEU A 62 -4.92 11.70 -11.49
C LEU A 62 -4.99 11.16 -10.05
N ALA A 63 -5.26 9.88 -9.87
CA ALA A 63 -5.28 9.24 -8.55
C ALA A 63 -3.89 9.30 -7.89
N GLU A 64 -2.82 8.99 -8.64
CA GLU A 64 -1.44 9.09 -8.16
C GLU A 64 -1.03 10.53 -7.82
N ALA A 65 -1.36 11.48 -8.69
CA ALA A 65 -1.10 12.90 -8.43
C ALA A 65 -1.86 13.41 -7.19
N PHE A 66 -3.08 12.92 -6.98
CA PHE A 66 -3.87 13.27 -5.80
C PHE A 66 -3.27 12.66 -4.52
N ALA A 67 -2.78 11.41 -4.57
CA ALA A 67 -2.06 10.81 -3.45
C ALA A 67 -0.79 11.60 -3.09
N GLU A 68 -0.03 12.09 -4.08
CA GLU A 68 1.14 12.95 -3.87
C GLU A 68 0.75 14.28 -3.22
N TYR A 69 -0.26 14.96 -3.78
CA TYR A 69 -0.76 16.22 -3.23
C TYR A 69 -1.27 16.06 -1.79
N LEU A 70 -2.01 14.98 -1.51
CA LEU A 70 -2.51 14.70 -0.16
C LEU A 70 -1.37 14.44 0.82
N HIS A 71 -0.31 13.75 0.39
CA HIS A 71 0.87 13.54 1.23
C HIS A 71 1.58 14.87 1.55
N GLU A 72 1.76 15.76 0.57
CA GLU A 72 2.31 17.10 0.83
C GLU A 72 1.45 17.86 1.85
N ARG A 73 0.13 17.84 1.67
CA ARG A 73 -0.80 18.48 2.58
C ARG A 73 -0.69 17.93 4.01
N VAL A 74 -0.66 16.60 4.15
CA VAL A 74 -0.50 15.92 5.45
C VAL A 74 0.82 16.28 6.12
N ARG A 75 1.94 16.33 5.39
CA ARG A 75 3.23 16.73 5.93
C ARG A 75 3.20 18.15 6.52
N ARG A 76 2.48 19.05 5.86
CA ARG A 76 2.27 20.44 6.36
C ARG A 76 1.32 20.49 7.54
N GLU A 77 0.14 19.86 7.45
CA GLU A 77 -0.87 19.89 8.51
C GLU A 77 -0.40 19.21 9.81
N TRP A 78 0.40 18.16 9.71
CA TRP A 78 0.99 17.47 10.87
C TRP A 78 2.29 18.11 11.34
N GLY A 79 2.76 19.14 10.68
CA GLY A 79 3.85 20.00 11.12
C GLY A 79 5.27 19.52 10.82
N TYR A 80 5.45 18.31 10.29
CA TYR A 80 6.79 17.80 10.00
C TYR A 80 7.34 18.20 8.62
N GLY A 81 6.51 18.76 7.76
CA GLY A 81 6.89 19.29 6.44
C GLY A 81 6.78 20.80 6.31
N LEU A 82 6.64 21.56 7.42
CA LEU A 82 6.43 23.02 7.36
C LEU A 82 7.58 23.80 6.73
N THR A 83 8.80 23.28 6.82
CA THR A 83 10.01 23.93 6.28
C THR A 83 10.43 23.36 4.92
N GLU A 84 9.65 22.46 4.35
CA GLU A 84 9.93 21.90 3.03
C GLU A 84 9.63 22.93 1.94
N HIS A 85 10.60 23.15 1.04
CA HIS A 85 10.50 23.97 -0.16
C HIS A 85 10.89 23.10 -1.36
N LEU A 86 10.00 22.14 -1.72
CA LEU A 86 10.28 21.11 -2.70
C LEU A 86 9.78 21.54 -4.09
N THR A 87 10.62 21.34 -5.09
CA THR A 87 10.24 21.44 -6.51
C THR A 87 9.48 20.19 -6.93
N LYS A 88 8.90 20.19 -8.14
CA LYS A 88 8.27 18.98 -8.71
C LYS A 88 9.30 17.85 -8.88
N GLU A 89 10.50 18.19 -9.27
CA GLU A 89 11.62 17.27 -9.41
C GLU A 89 12.01 16.64 -8.06
N ASP A 90 11.99 17.43 -6.98
CA ASP A 90 12.27 16.93 -5.64
C ASP A 90 11.17 15.97 -5.14
N LEU A 91 9.90 16.24 -5.47
CA LEU A 91 8.78 15.34 -5.17
C LEU A 91 8.92 14.00 -5.90
N ILE A 92 9.28 14.04 -7.18
CA ILE A 92 9.54 12.82 -8.00
C ILE A 92 10.72 12.02 -7.44
N GLN A 93 11.72 12.70 -6.88
CA GLN A 93 12.90 12.08 -6.26
C GLN A 93 12.66 11.72 -4.78
N GLU A 94 11.44 11.86 -4.29
CA GLU A 94 11.05 11.50 -2.91
C GLU A 94 11.92 12.18 -1.83
N LYS A 95 12.34 13.45 -2.05
CA LYS A 95 13.19 14.20 -1.12
C LYS A 95 12.44 14.77 0.08
N TYR A 96 11.17 14.50 0.19
CA TYR A 96 10.36 14.86 1.35
C TYR A 96 10.66 13.98 2.56
N ARG A 97 10.35 14.47 3.75
CA ARG A 97 10.42 13.68 4.98
C ARG A 97 9.25 12.70 5.07
N GLY A 98 9.53 11.48 5.54
CA GLY A 98 8.53 10.43 5.70
C GLY A 98 8.27 9.65 4.42
N ILE A 99 7.36 8.69 4.50
CA ILE A 99 6.98 7.83 3.38
C ILE A 99 5.47 7.56 3.40
N ARG A 100 4.91 7.14 2.26
CA ARG A 100 3.52 6.69 2.10
C ARG A 100 3.42 5.29 1.49
N PRO A 101 3.93 4.23 2.17
CA PRO A 101 3.89 2.89 1.65
C PRO A 101 2.46 2.36 1.54
N ALA A 102 2.23 1.50 0.54
CA ALA A 102 0.95 0.89 0.27
C ALA A 102 1.02 -0.65 0.42
N ALA A 103 -0.08 -1.26 0.86
CA ALA A 103 -0.21 -2.71 0.93
C ALA A 103 -0.23 -3.34 -0.47
N GLY A 104 0.53 -4.40 -0.67
CA GLY A 104 0.78 -5.04 -1.96
C GLY A 104 2.04 -4.54 -2.68
N TYR A 105 2.78 -3.60 -2.09
CA TYR A 105 4.03 -3.05 -2.60
C TYR A 105 5.25 -3.61 -1.84
N PRO A 106 6.47 -3.44 -2.37
CA PRO A 106 7.68 -4.10 -1.83
C PRO A 106 7.95 -3.93 -0.34
N ALA A 107 7.57 -2.79 0.27
CA ALA A 107 7.73 -2.54 1.70
C ALA A 107 6.62 -3.15 2.57
N CYS A 108 5.48 -3.46 1.98
CA CYS A 108 4.29 -4.03 2.64
C CYS A 108 3.60 -5.02 1.70
N PRO A 109 4.16 -6.22 1.46
CA PRO A 109 3.67 -7.13 0.41
C PRO A 109 2.32 -7.77 0.71
N ASP A 110 1.86 -7.77 1.96
CA ASP A 110 0.59 -8.35 2.36
C ASP A 110 -0.60 -7.48 1.92
N HIS A 111 -1.35 -7.94 0.93
CA HIS A 111 -2.55 -7.26 0.44
C HIS A 111 -3.68 -7.19 1.47
N THR A 112 -3.71 -8.11 2.45
CA THR A 112 -4.80 -8.21 3.44
C THR A 112 -4.79 -7.03 4.43
N GLU A 113 -3.67 -6.29 4.52
CA GLU A 113 -3.59 -5.06 5.31
C GLU A 113 -4.58 -3.98 4.85
N LYS A 114 -5.00 -4.03 3.57
CA LYS A 114 -6.02 -3.10 3.06
C LYS A 114 -7.36 -3.26 3.77
N ALA A 115 -7.72 -4.46 4.23
CA ALA A 115 -8.98 -4.65 4.96
C ALA A 115 -9.01 -3.79 6.24
N ILE A 116 -7.93 -3.82 7.02
CA ILE A 116 -7.80 -3.04 8.26
C ILE A 116 -7.80 -1.54 7.95
N LEU A 117 -7.06 -1.13 6.91
CA LEU A 117 -6.98 0.26 6.48
C LEU A 117 -8.36 0.78 6.04
N PHE A 118 -9.11 -0.01 5.26
CA PHE A 118 -10.42 0.37 4.74
C PHE A 118 -11.47 0.45 5.85
N ASP A 119 -11.43 -0.46 6.82
CA ASP A 119 -12.29 -0.41 8.00
C ASP A 119 -11.99 0.83 8.85
N LEU A 120 -10.72 1.08 9.16
CA LEU A 120 -10.27 2.25 9.91
C LEU A 120 -10.74 3.57 9.28
N LEU A 121 -10.60 3.71 7.98
CA LEU A 121 -11.00 4.90 7.23
C LEU A 121 -12.49 4.94 6.90
N GLN A 122 -13.23 3.85 7.12
CA GLN A 122 -14.55 3.65 6.53
C GLN A 122 -14.56 4.00 5.03
N ALA A 123 -13.54 3.49 4.31
CA ALA A 123 -13.19 3.97 2.98
C ALA A 123 -14.34 3.78 1.98
N GLU A 124 -15.03 2.65 2.00
CA GLU A 124 -16.19 2.41 1.13
C GLU A 124 -17.29 3.44 1.35
N LYS A 125 -17.66 3.71 2.61
CA LYS A 125 -18.68 4.71 2.96
C LYS A 125 -18.27 6.12 2.55
N ASN A 126 -17.01 6.49 2.78
CA ASN A 126 -16.54 7.86 2.63
C ASN A 126 -16.13 8.20 1.19
N THR A 127 -15.68 7.21 0.41
CA THR A 127 -15.12 7.43 -0.93
C THR A 127 -15.79 6.59 -2.02
N GLY A 128 -16.56 5.56 -1.65
CA GLY A 128 -17.12 4.59 -2.58
C GLY A 128 -16.11 3.60 -3.14
N ILE A 129 -14.85 3.61 -2.69
CA ILE A 129 -13.84 2.64 -3.11
C ILE A 129 -14.14 1.31 -2.42
N GLN A 130 -14.24 0.23 -3.20
CA GLN A 130 -14.49 -1.12 -2.71
C GLN A 130 -13.25 -2.00 -2.85
N LEU A 131 -13.13 -3.03 -2.02
CA LEU A 131 -12.14 -4.09 -2.17
C LEU A 131 -12.78 -5.33 -2.81
N THR A 132 -12.09 -5.91 -3.78
CA THR A 132 -12.42 -7.23 -4.30
C THR A 132 -11.99 -8.33 -3.31
N GLU A 133 -12.36 -9.58 -3.58
CA GLU A 133 -11.91 -10.75 -2.80
C GLU A 133 -10.38 -10.90 -2.77
N SER A 134 -9.68 -10.39 -3.78
CA SER A 134 -8.22 -10.37 -3.85
C SER A 134 -7.59 -9.08 -3.31
N PHE A 135 -8.37 -8.25 -2.61
CA PHE A 135 -7.96 -6.95 -2.09
C PHE A 135 -7.47 -5.96 -3.18
N ALA A 136 -7.90 -6.13 -4.42
CA ALA A 136 -7.77 -5.08 -5.42
C ALA A 136 -8.84 -4.00 -5.17
N MET A 137 -8.51 -2.74 -5.46
CA MET A 137 -9.45 -1.62 -5.32
C MET A 137 -10.32 -1.47 -6.57
N TRP A 138 -11.59 -1.16 -6.37
CA TRP A 138 -12.49 -0.70 -7.43
C TRP A 138 -13.11 0.64 -7.02
N PRO A 139 -13.08 1.68 -7.87
CA PRO A 139 -12.47 1.73 -9.21
C PRO A 139 -10.96 1.47 -9.20
N GLY A 140 -10.40 0.96 -10.31
CA GLY A 140 -8.97 0.65 -10.44
C GLY A 140 -8.08 1.87 -10.21
N ALA A 141 -8.48 3.04 -10.72
CA ALA A 141 -7.79 4.31 -10.52
C ALA A 141 -7.96 4.81 -9.06
N SER A 142 -7.44 4.05 -8.10
CA SER A 142 -7.49 4.33 -6.67
C SER A 142 -6.13 4.06 -6.04
N VAL A 143 -5.78 4.84 -5.01
CA VAL A 143 -4.54 4.67 -4.24
C VAL A 143 -4.88 4.66 -2.76
N SER A 144 -4.30 3.75 -2.00
CA SER A 144 -4.43 3.69 -0.54
C SER A 144 -3.12 3.32 0.11
N GLY A 145 -2.89 3.79 1.32
CA GLY A 145 -1.65 3.51 2.03
C GLY A 145 -1.60 4.11 3.42
N LEU A 146 -0.42 4.06 3.98
CA LEU A 146 -0.10 4.56 5.32
C LEU A 146 0.86 5.75 5.21
N TYR A 147 0.85 6.63 6.22
CA TYR A 147 1.84 7.70 6.37
C TYR A 147 2.73 7.45 7.57
N PHE A 148 4.04 7.49 7.33
CA PHE A 148 5.06 7.45 8.37
C PHE A 148 5.86 8.75 8.35
N ALA A 149 5.92 9.46 9.48
CA ALA A 149 6.57 10.75 9.61
C ALA A 149 8.01 10.66 10.14
N HIS A 150 8.52 9.46 10.40
CA HIS A 150 9.86 9.27 10.95
C HIS A 150 10.93 9.90 10.05
N PRO A 151 11.90 10.66 10.58
CA PRO A 151 12.88 11.37 9.75
C PRO A 151 13.80 10.45 8.93
N GLU A 152 14.01 9.23 9.39
CA GLU A 152 14.83 8.23 8.68
C GLU A 152 13.98 7.23 7.88
N ALA A 153 12.65 7.46 7.78
CA ALA A 153 11.79 6.60 6.98
C ALA A 153 12.19 6.67 5.51
N LYS A 154 12.34 5.51 4.90
CA LYS A 154 12.65 5.34 3.50
C LYS A 154 11.95 4.12 2.92
N TYR A 155 11.68 4.14 1.63
CA TYR A 155 11.17 2.97 0.95
C TYR A 155 12.23 1.86 0.89
N PHE A 156 11.77 0.63 1.03
CA PHE A 156 12.61 -0.57 0.94
C PHE A 156 11.79 -1.74 0.39
N GLY A 157 12.47 -2.81 -0.02
CA GLY A 157 11.81 -4.06 -0.36
C GLY A 157 12.06 -5.11 0.72
N VAL A 158 10.99 -5.75 1.19
CA VAL A 158 11.08 -6.92 2.08
C VAL A 158 11.83 -8.04 1.38
N GLY A 159 11.59 -8.22 0.08
CA GLY A 159 12.25 -9.27 -0.72
C GLY A 159 11.77 -10.66 -0.34
N LYS A 160 12.69 -11.62 -0.27
CA LYS A 160 12.39 -13.00 0.12
C LYS A 160 12.40 -13.14 1.64
N ILE A 161 11.44 -13.91 2.16
CA ILE A 161 11.24 -14.20 3.58
C ILE A 161 11.28 -15.70 3.82
N ASP A 162 11.86 -16.10 4.92
CA ASP A 162 11.98 -17.50 5.33
C ASP A 162 10.82 -17.91 6.26
N ARG A 163 10.71 -19.21 6.50
CA ARG A 163 9.60 -19.79 7.27
C ARG A 163 9.51 -19.26 8.70
N ASP A 164 10.63 -19.01 9.35
CA ASP A 164 10.67 -18.43 10.70
C ASP A 164 10.02 -17.04 10.77
N GLN A 165 10.27 -16.19 9.75
CA GLN A 165 9.67 -14.87 9.64
C GLN A 165 8.14 -14.97 9.38
N VAL A 166 7.72 -15.92 8.54
CA VAL A 166 6.29 -16.14 8.27
C VAL A 166 5.56 -16.65 9.52
N LEU A 167 6.17 -17.55 10.29
CA LEU A 167 5.58 -18.05 11.54
C LEU A 167 5.46 -16.95 12.60
N ASP A 168 6.47 -16.09 12.75
CA ASP A 168 6.39 -14.93 13.63
C ASP A 168 5.27 -13.96 13.18
N TYR A 169 5.18 -13.69 11.89
CA TYR A 169 4.14 -12.83 11.33
C TYR A 169 2.74 -13.45 11.50
N GLN A 170 2.60 -14.76 11.32
CA GLN A 170 1.37 -15.51 11.58
C GLN A 170 0.81 -15.26 12.97
N ILE A 171 1.68 -15.33 13.99
CA ILE A 171 1.27 -15.11 15.38
C ILE A 171 0.75 -13.67 15.57
N ARG A 172 1.48 -12.69 15.04
CA ARG A 172 1.09 -11.27 15.14
C ARG A 172 -0.17 -10.93 14.36
N LYS A 173 -0.34 -11.53 13.19
CA LYS A 173 -1.48 -11.32 12.30
C LYS A 173 -2.73 -12.09 12.75
N ALA A 174 -2.55 -13.16 13.55
CA ALA A 174 -3.61 -14.09 13.95
C ALA A 174 -4.36 -14.69 12.74
N MET A 175 -3.63 -14.99 11.65
CA MET A 175 -4.15 -15.57 10.40
C MET A 175 -3.69 -17.02 10.25
N PRO A 176 -4.48 -17.95 9.67
CA PRO A 176 -4.01 -19.30 9.37
C PRO A 176 -2.76 -19.27 8.48
N LEU A 177 -1.79 -20.17 8.77
CA LEU A 177 -0.51 -20.22 8.05
C LEU A 177 -0.70 -20.40 6.54
N GLU A 178 -1.57 -21.31 6.15
CA GLU A 178 -1.86 -21.58 4.74
C GLU A 178 -2.39 -20.35 4.00
N GLU A 179 -3.25 -19.58 4.65
CA GLU A 179 -3.79 -18.36 4.09
C GLU A 179 -2.69 -17.29 3.97
N LEU A 180 -1.86 -17.14 4.99
CA LEU A 180 -0.75 -16.20 4.99
C LEU A 180 0.28 -16.55 3.91
N GLU A 181 0.66 -17.83 3.77
CA GLU A 181 1.56 -18.32 2.74
C GLU A 181 1.00 -18.10 1.33
N ARG A 182 -0.32 -18.18 1.15
CA ARG A 182 -0.98 -17.84 -0.11
C ARG A 182 -0.81 -16.37 -0.47
N TRP A 183 -1.02 -15.46 0.49
CA TRP A 183 -0.89 -14.03 0.26
C TRP A 183 0.55 -13.58 0.06
N LEU A 184 1.49 -14.18 0.77
CA LEU A 184 2.92 -13.88 0.69
C LEU A 184 3.68 -14.74 -0.33
N GLY A 185 2.99 -15.56 -1.11
CA GLY A 185 3.58 -16.52 -2.05
C GLY A 185 4.74 -15.96 -2.89
N PRO A 186 4.61 -14.79 -3.53
CA PRO A 186 5.70 -14.18 -4.32
C PRO A 186 6.95 -13.85 -3.50
N ASN A 187 6.80 -13.68 -2.19
CA ASN A 187 7.88 -13.30 -1.27
C ASN A 187 8.52 -14.49 -0.54
N LEU A 188 7.92 -15.68 -0.59
CA LEU A 188 8.46 -16.84 0.12
C LEU A 188 9.80 -17.29 -0.47
N ASN A 189 10.73 -17.66 0.41
CA ASN A 189 12.01 -18.29 0.06
C ASN A 189 11.97 -19.82 0.23
N TYR A 190 10.78 -20.38 0.41
CA TYR A 190 10.53 -21.82 0.55
C TYR A 190 9.23 -22.19 -0.15
N LEU A 191 9.00 -23.47 -0.36
CA LEU A 191 7.74 -23.98 -0.86
C LEU A 191 6.85 -24.38 0.32
N PRO A 192 5.60 -23.85 0.42
CA PRO A 192 4.64 -24.29 1.42
C PRO A 192 4.41 -25.82 1.33
N GLU A 193 4.24 -26.45 2.47
CA GLU A 193 3.88 -27.87 2.53
C GLU A 193 2.46 -28.05 1.97
N LYS A 194 2.31 -28.88 0.94
CA LYS A 194 0.96 -29.23 0.44
C LYS A 194 0.26 -30.02 1.54
N ILE A 195 -0.80 -29.48 2.10
CA ILE A 195 -1.68 -30.23 2.97
C ILE A 195 -2.37 -31.29 2.08
N THR A 196 -1.92 -32.54 2.21
CA THR A 196 -2.63 -33.66 1.60
C THR A 196 -3.90 -33.85 2.42
N VAL A 197 -5.00 -33.28 1.97
CA VAL A 197 -6.31 -33.62 2.52
C VAL A 197 -6.51 -35.09 2.23
N LYS A 198 -6.34 -35.96 3.26
CA LYS A 198 -6.75 -37.34 3.20
C LYS A 198 -8.26 -37.32 3.09
N GLY A 199 -8.76 -37.62 1.88
CA GLY A 199 -10.19 -37.89 1.62
C GLY A 199 -10.69 -39.11 2.37
#